data_9d3d8fc399b9dbaddde5c2549139d54b
#
_entry.id   9d3d8fc399b9dbaddde5c2549139d54b
#
_cell.length_a   1.000
_cell.length_b   1.000
_cell.length_c   1.000
_cell.angle_alpha   90.00
_cell.angle_beta   90.00
_cell.angle_gamma   90.00
#
_symmetry.space_group_name_H-M   'P 1'
#
loop_
_entity.id
_entity.type
_entity.pdbx_description
1 polymer ?
#
loop_
_entity_poly.entity_id
_entity_poly.type
_entity_poly.pdbx_seq_one_letter_code
_entity_poly.pdbx_strand_id
1 'polypeptide(L)'
;MKTIHTILLFLALAFIILMLVLSSKTKVDPKTITAGPANSGVIVNQNIPDVVGYVDDSANILDTSTKVSLTALLTEFAKGTKGEIAVLTVPSINGLTIEEFAIRVGEKWKVGKAGIDNGVIVIIALNERKVRIETGRGANITDAQAGQILDNKMVPKLKQGDWNGAIQDGVQEIILLMNK
;
A
#
# COMPACT_ATOMS: atom_id res chain seq x y z
N MET A 1 -35.60 -39.13 -38.95
CA MET A 1 -34.25 -39.13 -39.57
C MET A 1 -33.75 -37.73 -39.93
N LYS A 2 -34.56 -36.72 -40.22
CA LYS A 2 -34.11 -35.36 -40.58
C LYS A 2 -33.53 -34.57 -39.41
N THR A 3 -33.97 -34.76 -38.18
CA THR A 3 -33.51 -34.04 -36.97
C THR A 3 -32.12 -34.39 -36.52
N ILE A 4 -31.66 -35.64 -36.72
CA ILE A 4 -30.33 -36.11 -36.34
C ILE A 4 -29.24 -35.49 -37.23
N HIS A 5 -29.53 -35.34 -38.52
CA HIS A 5 -28.60 -34.73 -39.47
C HIS A 5 -28.38 -33.23 -39.20
N THR A 6 -29.42 -32.55 -38.75
CA THR A 6 -29.31 -31.12 -38.42
C THR A 6 -28.46 -30.90 -37.18
N ILE A 7 -28.58 -31.75 -36.15
CA ILE A 7 -27.80 -31.67 -34.90
C ILE A 7 -26.31 -31.98 -35.19
N LEU A 8 -26.03 -33.01 -36.03
CA LEU A 8 -24.63 -33.30 -36.41
C LEU A 8 -23.99 -32.15 -37.19
N LEU A 9 -24.78 -31.48 -38.06
CA LEU A 9 -24.23 -30.34 -38.83
C LEU A 9 -23.89 -29.16 -37.94
N PHE A 10 -24.68 -28.85 -36.91
CA PHE A 10 -24.39 -27.80 -35.94
C PHE A 10 -23.17 -28.12 -35.06
N LEU A 11 -22.99 -29.36 -34.64
CA LEU A 11 -21.83 -29.81 -33.88
C LEU A 11 -20.53 -29.75 -34.71
N ALA A 12 -20.60 -30.10 -35.98
CA ALA A 12 -19.45 -30.00 -36.91
C ALA A 12 -19.07 -28.54 -37.16
N LEU A 13 -20.03 -27.63 -37.31
CA LEU A 13 -19.79 -26.21 -37.52
C LEU A 13 -19.17 -25.55 -36.26
N ALA A 14 -19.65 -25.91 -35.07
CA ALA A 14 -19.11 -25.43 -33.80
C ALA A 14 -17.67 -25.92 -33.58
N PHE A 15 -17.33 -27.13 -33.99
CA PHE A 15 -15.97 -27.67 -33.91
C PHE A 15 -15.00 -26.99 -34.88
N ILE A 16 -15.47 -26.63 -36.07
CA ILE A 16 -14.65 -25.89 -37.07
C ILE A 16 -14.39 -24.46 -36.58
N ILE A 17 -15.37 -23.80 -35.97
CA ILE A 17 -15.18 -22.44 -35.39
C ILE A 17 -14.22 -22.49 -34.21
N LEU A 18 -14.30 -23.49 -33.35
CA LEU A 18 -13.37 -23.68 -32.23
C LEU A 18 -11.94 -23.95 -32.71
N MET A 19 -11.75 -24.70 -33.80
CA MET A 19 -10.43 -24.97 -34.39
C MET A 19 -9.84 -23.74 -35.08
N LEU A 20 -10.64 -22.85 -35.66
CA LEU A 20 -10.17 -21.60 -36.27
C LEU A 20 -9.69 -20.57 -35.24
N VAL A 21 -10.28 -20.57 -34.02
CA VAL A 21 -9.84 -19.69 -32.93
C VAL A 21 -8.52 -20.15 -32.30
N LEU A 22 -8.22 -21.46 -32.34
CA LEU A 22 -6.99 -22.03 -31.78
C LEU A 22 -5.77 -21.95 -32.72
N SER A 23 -5.96 -21.53 -33.99
CA SER A 23 -4.88 -21.52 -35.02
C SER A 23 -4.23 -20.16 -35.23
N SER A 24 -4.60 -19.12 -34.48
CA SER A 24 -3.89 -17.83 -34.53
C SER A 24 -2.68 -17.84 -33.58
N LYS A 25 -1.71 -18.71 -33.82
CA LYS A 25 -0.36 -18.54 -33.29
C LYS A 25 0.29 -17.36 -34.02
N THR A 26 0.24 -16.18 -33.45
CA THR A 26 1.09 -15.08 -33.86
C THR A 26 2.55 -15.49 -33.67
N LYS A 27 3.22 -15.69 -34.79
CA LYS A 27 4.64 -15.92 -34.85
C LYS A 27 5.34 -14.60 -34.50
N VAL A 28 5.86 -14.52 -33.28
CA VAL A 28 6.69 -13.39 -32.85
C VAL A 28 8.08 -13.61 -33.46
N ASP A 29 8.46 -12.75 -34.38
CA ASP A 29 9.81 -12.76 -34.97
C ASP A 29 10.84 -12.29 -33.93
N PRO A 30 11.92 -13.04 -33.69
CA PRO A 30 12.88 -12.71 -32.62
C PRO A 30 13.84 -11.55 -32.96
N LYS A 31 13.55 -10.72 -33.94
CA LYS A 31 14.53 -9.75 -34.50
C LYS A 31 14.11 -8.28 -34.37
N THR A 32 13.17 -7.95 -33.50
CA THR A 32 12.84 -6.54 -33.22
C THR A 32 12.88 -6.29 -31.71
N ILE A 33 14.08 -6.45 -31.13
CA ILE A 33 14.38 -5.80 -29.85
C ILE A 33 15.08 -4.49 -30.22
N THR A 34 14.30 -3.51 -30.63
CA THR A 34 14.73 -2.13 -30.60
C THR A 34 14.52 -1.67 -29.16
N ALA A 35 15.63 -1.35 -28.49
CA ALA A 35 15.60 -0.62 -27.24
C ALA A 35 14.88 0.71 -27.48
N GLY A 36 13.58 0.75 -27.21
CA GLY A 36 12.80 1.96 -27.13
C GLY A 36 13.08 2.64 -25.77
N PRO A 37 12.93 3.96 -25.69
CA PRO A 37 13.30 4.71 -24.48
C PRO A 37 12.51 4.19 -23.28
N ALA A 38 13.23 3.94 -22.19
CA ALA A 38 12.65 3.71 -20.88
C ALA A 38 11.74 4.90 -20.54
N ASN A 39 10.49 4.72 -20.63
CA ASN A 39 9.42 5.36 -19.88
C ASN A 39 8.08 5.30 -20.63
N SER A 40 7.55 4.10 -20.81
CA SER A 40 6.09 4.00 -20.94
C SER A 40 5.56 3.85 -19.53
N GLY A 41 5.34 4.98 -18.88
CA GLY A 41 4.59 5.05 -17.65
C GLY A 41 3.20 4.45 -17.89
N VAL A 42 3.05 3.17 -17.59
CA VAL A 42 1.76 2.66 -17.19
C VAL A 42 1.42 3.48 -15.95
N ILE A 43 0.59 4.50 -16.13
CA ILE A 43 -0.08 5.15 -15.01
C ILE A 43 -1.04 4.08 -14.49
N VAL A 44 -0.51 3.16 -13.70
CA VAL A 44 -1.34 2.36 -12.81
C VAL A 44 -1.95 3.44 -11.91
N ASN A 45 -3.24 3.68 -12.08
CA ASN A 45 -3.99 4.58 -11.20
C ASN A 45 -4.00 3.92 -9.81
N GLN A 46 -2.88 4.08 -9.11
CA GLN A 46 -2.67 3.49 -7.80
C GLN A 46 -3.33 4.43 -6.82
N ASN A 47 -4.51 4.02 -6.44
CA ASN A 47 -5.41 4.78 -5.60
C ASN A 47 -4.78 4.93 -4.21
N ILE A 48 -3.91 5.95 -4.06
CA ILE A 48 -3.46 6.38 -2.75
C ILE A 48 -4.69 6.91 -2.02
N PRO A 49 -5.05 6.39 -0.83
CA PRO A 49 -6.23 6.83 -0.10
C PRO A 49 -6.25 8.34 0.12
N ASP A 50 -7.45 8.91 0.17
CA ASP A 50 -7.61 10.30 0.59
C ASP A 50 -7.41 10.42 2.10
N VAL A 51 -6.99 11.59 2.56
CA VAL A 51 -6.80 11.84 3.99
C VAL A 51 -8.16 11.86 4.68
N VAL A 52 -8.36 10.96 5.64
CA VAL A 52 -9.58 10.93 6.48
C VAL A 52 -9.32 11.35 7.93
N GLY A 53 -8.08 11.66 8.27
CA GLY A 53 -7.63 12.05 9.61
C GLY A 53 -6.26 11.49 9.93
N TYR A 54 -5.87 11.48 11.19
CA TYR A 54 -4.58 10.94 11.63
C TYR A 54 -4.53 9.40 11.65
N VAL A 55 -5.68 8.72 11.61
CA VAL A 55 -5.77 7.26 11.56
C VAL A 55 -6.73 6.85 10.45
N ASP A 56 -6.18 6.27 9.39
CA ASP A 56 -6.92 5.61 8.31
C ASP A 56 -6.69 4.10 8.41
N ASP A 57 -7.72 3.38 8.80
CA ASP A 57 -7.70 1.93 8.92
C ASP A 57 -8.49 1.27 7.77
N SER A 58 -8.09 1.56 6.53
CA SER A 58 -8.72 1.00 5.32
C SER A 58 -8.57 -0.53 5.22
N ALA A 59 -7.58 -1.13 5.87
CA ALA A 59 -7.45 -2.58 5.99
C ALA A 59 -8.39 -3.21 7.03
N ASN A 60 -9.02 -2.37 7.87
CA ASN A 60 -9.93 -2.79 8.95
C ASN A 60 -9.29 -3.85 9.90
N ILE A 61 -8.06 -3.57 10.33
CA ILE A 61 -7.28 -4.45 11.23
C ILE A 61 -7.23 -3.94 12.67
N LEU A 62 -7.68 -2.71 12.92
CA LEU A 62 -7.73 -2.11 14.24
C LEU A 62 -9.12 -2.24 14.85
N ASP A 63 -9.19 -2.50 16.13
CA ASP A 63 -10.43 -2.40 16.87
C ASP A 63 -10.85 -0.93 17.06
N THR A 64 -12.13 -0.72 17.38
CA THR A 64 -12.71 0.63 17.54
C THR A 64 -12.04 1.40 18.68
N SER A 65 -11.70 0.74 19.78
CA SER A 65 -11.08 1.38 20.94
C SER A 65 -9.68 1.87 20.61
N THR A 66 -8.90 1.09 19.88
CA THR A 66 -7.57 1.48 19.40
C THR A 66 -7.65 2.64 18.40
N LYS A 67 -8.58 2.61 17.44
CA LYS A 67 -8.80 3.74 16.52
C LYS A 67 -9.12 5.04 17.26
N VAL A 68 -10.03 4.99 18.21
CA VAL A 68 -10.42 6.17 19.00
C VAL A 68 -9.25 6.71 19.83
N SER A 69 -8.54 5.84 20.54
CA SER A 69 -7.41 6.25 21.40
C SER A 69 -6.24 6.80 20.58
N LEU A 70 -5.87 6.15 19.46
CA LEU A 70 -4.82 6.66 18.56
C LEU A 70 -5.21 8.00 17.94
N THR A 71 -6.45 8.14 17.45
CA THR A 71 -6.93 9.41 16.88
C THR A 71 -6.84 10.54 17.89
N ALA A 72 -7.28 10.32 19.12
CA ALA A 72 -7.20 11.32 20.20
C ALA A 72 -5.73 11.68 20.51
N LEU A 73 -4.87 10.69 20.67
CA LEU A 73 -3.45 10.86 20.95
C LEU A 73 -2.74 11.66 19.85
N LEU A 74 -2.95 11.29 18.59
CA LEU A 74 -2.30 11.95 17.45
C LEU A 74 -2.85 13.36 17.19
N THR A 75 -4.14 13.56 17.43
CA THR A 75 -4.75 14.90 17.37
C THR A 75 -4.14 15.82 18.43
N GLU A 76 -3.94 15.33 19.64
CA GLU A 76 -3.31 16.12 20.71
C GLU A 76 -1.84 16.41 20.41
N PHE A 77 -1.10 15.40 19.95
CA PHE A 77 0.29 15.57 19.55
C PHE A 77 0.46 16.63 18.45
N ALA A 78 -0.43 16.64 17.45
CA ALA A 78 -0.39 17.59 16.34
C ALA A 78 -0.66 19.04 16.72
N LYS A 79 -1.24 19.31 17.89
CA LYS A 79 -1.38 20.70 18.40
C LYS A 79 -0.03 21.31 18.80
N GLY A 80 0.95 20.47 19.12
CA GLY A 80 2.31 20.91 19.42
C GLY A 80 3.09 21.33 18.19
N THR A 81 4.34 21.72 18.40
CA THR A 81 5.27 22.16 17.35
C THR A 81 6.20 21.06 16.83
N LYS A 82 6.18 19.89 17.47
CA LYS A 82 7.13 18.79 17.18
C LYS A 82 6.86 18.06 15.87
N GLY A 83 5.67 18.20 15.29
CA GLY A 83 5.31 17.58 14.02
C GLY A 83 3.92 16.97 14.03
N GLU A 84 3.67 16.11 13.07
CA GLU A 84 2.42 15.37 12.95
C GLU A 84 2.74 13.90 12.68
N ILE A 85 1.90 13.01 13.19
CA ILE A 85 2.01 11.58 12.98
C ILE A 85 0.69 11.09 12.41
N ALA A 86 0.75 10.25 11.37
CA ALA A 86 -0.40 9.58 10.82
C ALA A 86 -0.19 8.06 10.77
N VAL A 87 -1.28 7.31 10.80
CA VAL A 87 -1.31 5.86 10.65
C VAL A 87 -2.20 5.54 9.45
N LEU A 88 -1.67 4.74 8.53
CA LEU A 88 -2.40 4.23 7.38
C LEU A 88 -2.29 2.71 7.33
N THR A 89 -3.42 2.02 7.32
CA THR A 89 -3.47 0.60 7.00
C THR A 89 -4.21 0.41 5.69
N VAL A 90 -3.66 -0.39 4.78
CA VAL A 90 -4.29 -0.68 3.49
C VAL A 90 -4.36 -2.19 3.24
N PRO A 91 -5.41 -2.67 2.56
CA PRO A 91 -5.47 -4.08 2.17
C PRO A 91 -4.31 -4.48 1.26
N SER A 92 -3.91 -3.61 0.32
CA SER A 92 -2.83 -3.86 -0.63
C SER A 92 -2.23 -2.56 -1.16
N ILE A 93 -0.97 -2.60 -1.54
CA ILE A 93 -0.25 -1.53 -2.25
C ILE A 93 -0.19 -1.76 -3.77
N ASN A 94 -0.97 -2.74 -4.27
CA ASN A 94 -1.24 -2.96 -5.69
C ASN A 94 0.01 -3.01 -6.59
N GLY A 95 1.04 -3.75 -6.16
CA GLY A 95 2.26 -3.98 -6.93
C GLY A 95 3.33 -2.91 -6.81
N LEU A 96 3.12 -1.86 -6.00
CA LEU A 96 4.21 -0.97 -5.61
C LEU A 96 5.14 -1.64 -4.59
N THR A 97 6.36 -1.12 -4.46
CA THR A 97 7.14 -1.35 -3.25
C THR A 97 6.55 -0.53 -2.10
N ILE A 98 6.82 -0.94 -0.86
CA ILE A 98 6.31 -0.19 0.31
C ILE A 98 6.94 1.21 0.38
N GLU A 99 8.17 1.35 -0.11
CA GLU A 99 8.90 2.61 -0.21
C GLU A 99 8.22 3.57 -1.18
N GLU A 100 7.94 3.10 -2.42
CA GLU A 100 7.25 3.91 -3.43
C GLU A 100 5.85 4.32 -2.98
N PHE A 101 5.12 3.40 -2.35
CA PHE A 101 3.80 3.68 -1.81
C PHE A 101 3.87 4.74 -0.71
N ALA A 102 4.81 4.61 0.23
CA ALA A 102 5.00 5.53 1.34
C ALA A 102 5.34 6.95 0.87
N ILE A 103 6.25 7.09 -0.10
CA ILE A 103 6.59 8.39 -0.70
C ILE A 103 5.34 9.04 -1.29
N ARG A 104 4.54 8.30 -2.07
CA ARG A 104 3.31 8.83 -2.70
C ARG A 104 2.25 9.21 -1.66
N VAL A 105 2.13 8.44 -0.58
CA VAL A 105 1.27 8.81 0.56
C VAL A 105 1.75 10.11 1.18
N GLY A 106 3.04 10.24 1.46
CA GLY A 106 3.64 11.45 2.02
C GLY A 106 3.39 12.68 1.14
N GLU A 107 3.60 12.56 -0.17
CA GLU A 107 3.35 13.63 -1.15
C GLU A 107 1.87 14.05 -1.22
N LYS A 108 0.96 13.08 -1.13
CA LYS A 108 -0.48 13.35 -1.19
C LYS A 108 -1.02 13.91 0.13
N TRP A 109 -0.64 13.29 1.25
CA TRP A 109 -1.20 13.62 2.56
C TRP A 109 -0.55 14.85 3.18
N LYS A 110 0.72 15.13 2.84
CA LYS A 110 1.49 16.26 3.35
C LYS A 110 1.46 16.36 4.87
N VAL A 111 1.64 15.20 5.53
CA VAL A 111 1.71 15.11 6.98
C VAL A 111 2.89 15.91 7.49
N GLY A 112 2.68 16.71 8.53
CA GLY A 112 3.70 17.59 9.09
C GLY A 112 3.37 19.07 8.94
N LYS A 113 4.13 19.89 9.62
CA LYS A 113 3.92 21.35 9.59
C LYS A 113 4.44 21.94 8.30
N ALA A 114 3.63 22.81 7.69
CA ALA A 114 3.98 23.48 6.45
C ALA A 114 5.34 24.18 6.52
N GLY A 115 6.22 23.87 5.54
CA GLY A 115 7.55 24.43 5.46
C GLY A 115 8.60 23.79 6.37
N ILE A 116 8.23 22.85 7.24
CA ILE A 116 9.14 22.15 8.15
C ILE A 116 9.37 20.70 7.71
N ASP A 117 8.35 20.06 7.10
CA ASP A 117 8.39 18.66 6.64
C ASP A 117 8.71 17.68 7.80
N ASN A 118 8.08 17.89 8.95
CA ASN A 118 8.29 17.11 10.17
C ASN A 118 7.17 16.08 10.43
N GLY A 119 6.61 15.54 9.35
CA GLY A 119 5.61 14.49 9.42
C GLY A 119 6.21 13.10 9.55
N VAL A 120 5.48 12.19 10.18
CA VAL A 120 5.78 10.76 10.23
C VAL A 120 4.54 9.97 9.88
N ILE A 121 4.67 8.97 9.02
CA ILE A 121 3.55 8.11 8.62
C ILE A 121 3.91 6.66 8.89
N VAL A 122 3.09 5.99 9.70
CA VAL A 122 3.17 4.53 9.90
C VAL A 122 2.26 3.88 8.89
N ILE A 123 2.80 3.03 8.02
CA ILE A 123 2.04 2.37 6.93
C ILE A 123 2.11 0.86 7.11
N ILE A 124 0.94 0.21 7.02
CA ILE A 124 0.82 -1.25 7.00
C ILE A 124 0.09 -1.68 5.72
N ALA A 125 0.73 -2.53 4.93
CA ALA A 125 0.17 -3.20 3.76
C ALA A 125 -0.12 -4.67 4.11
N LEU A 126 -1.41 -5.00 4.28
CA LEU A 126 -1.84 -6.26 4.89
C LEU A 126 -1.48 -7.47 4.01
N ASN A 127 -1.86 -7.44 2.72
CA ASN A 127 -1.64 -8.56 1.81
C ASN A 127 -0.15 -8.82 1.55
N GLU A 128 0.63 -7.76 1.44
CA GLU A 128 2.07 -7.82 1.22
C GLU A 128 2.85 -8.13 2.51
N ARG A 129 2.17 -8.08 3.68
CA ARG A 129 2.78 -8.25 5.02
C ARG A 129 3.95 -7.30 5.23
N LYS A 130 3.78 -6.06 4.81
CA LYS A 130 4.82 -5.04 4.91
C LYS A 130 4.40 -3.92 5.85
N VAL A 131 5.38 -3.38 6.55
CA VAL A 131 5.24 -2.21 7.42
C VAL A 131 6.37 -1.25 7.13
N ARG A 132 6.07 0.04 7.19
CA ARG A 132 7.04 1.12 7.00
C ARG A 132 6.72 2.30 7.91
N ILE A 133 7.77 2.97 8.37
CA ILE A 133 7.69 4.30 8.96
C ILE A 133 8.36 5.24 7.95
N GLU A 134 7.57 6.12 7.37
CA GLU A 134 8.04 7.17 6.46
C GLU A 134 8.20 8.46 7.26
N THR A 135 9.36 9.12 7.11
CA THR A 135 9.71 10.32 7.88
C THR A 135 10.00 11.48 6.95
N GLY A 136 9.40 12.63 7.21
CA GLY A 136 9.76 13.88 6.56
C GLY A 136 11.18 14.34 6.99
N ARG A 137 11.84 15.12 6.14
CA ARG A 137 13.21 15.57 6.37
C ARG A 137 13.41 16.41 7.63
N GLY A 138 12.35 17.07 8.09
CA GLY A 138 12.35 17.87 9.31
C GLY A 138 11.89 17.09 10.55
N ALA A 139 11.55 15.81 10.41
CA ALA A 139 11.21 14.97 11.55
C ALA A 139 12.48 14.67 12.37
N ASN A 140 12.36 14.74 13.71
CA ASN A 140 13.47 14.40 14.60
C ASN A 140 13.61 12.89 14.80
N ILE A 141 13.56 12.13 13.71
CA ILE A 141 13.70 10.67 13.67
C ILE A 141 14.56 10.31 12.47
N THR A 142 15.66 9.61 12.72
CA THR A 142 16.53 9.07 11.66
C THR A 142 15.99 7.76 11.12
N ASP A 143 16.39 7.38 9.89
CA ASP A 143 16.03 6.08 9.29
C ASP A 143 16.45 4.90 10.19
N ALA A 144 17.60 4.99 10.84
CA ALA A 144 18.08 3.97 11.78
C ALA A 144 17.14 3.82 12.99
N GLN A 145 16.64 4.94 13.53
CA GLN A 145 15.67 4.92 14.63
C GLN A 145 14.32 4.38 14.18
N ALA A 146 13.84 4.76 12.99
CA ALA A 146 12.64 4.19 12.39
C ALA A 146 12.76 2.66 12.22
N GLY A 147 13.91 2.19 11.73
CA GLY A 147 14.21 0.75 11.64
C GLY A 147 14.18 0.06 13.02
N GLN A 148 14.77 0.65 14.04
CA GLN A 148 14.76 0.10 15.41
C GLN A 148 13.34 0.02 16.00
N ILE A 149 12.48 1.01 15.72
CA ILE A 149 11.06 0.95 16.12
C ILE A 149 10.37 -0.23 15.44
N LEU A 150 10.57 -0.39 14.13
CA LEU A 150 10.00 -1.51 13.39
C LEU A 150 10.45 -2.85 13.98
N ASP A 151 11.75 -3.05 14.15
CA ASP A 151 12.33 -4.33 14.56
C ASP A 151 12.00 -4.69 16.02
N ASN A 152 12.01 -3.72 16.92
CA ASN A 152 11.90 -3.98 18.35
C ASN A 152 10.49 -3.81 18.91
N LYS A 153 9.64 -2.96 18.29
CA LYS A 153 8.31 -2.64 18.81
C LYS A 153 7.18 -3.21 17.96
N MET A 154 7.30 -3.13 16.62
CA MET A 154 6.17 -3.46 15.75
C MET A 154 6.23 -4.88 15.20
N VAL A 155 7.31 -5.27 14.53
CA VAL A 155 7.42 -6.54 13.81
C VAL A 155 7.17 -7.76 14.70
N PRO A 156 7.65 -7.86 15.94
CA PRO A 156 7.36 -9.01 16.80
C PRO A 156 5.86 -9.19 17.07
N LYS A 157 5.14 -8.11 17.29
CA LYS A 157 3.68 -8.12 17.52
C LYS A 157 2.90 -8.39 16.23
N LEU A 158 3.31 -7.78 15.12
CA LEU A 158 2.70 -8.02 13.79
C LEU A 158 2.78 -9.50 13.39
N LYS A 159 3.90 -10.17 13.67
CA LYS A 159 4.06 -11.60 13.43
C LYS A 159 3.11 -12.48 14.26
N GLN A 160 2.62 -11.98 15.38
CA GLN A 160 1.64 -12.63 16.25
C GLN A 160 0.19 -12.25 15.90
N GLY A 161 -0.03 -11.35 14.94
CA GLY A 161 -1.34 -10.82 14.59
C GLY A 161 -1.84 -9.74 15.56
N ASP A 162 -1.01 -9.27 16.49
CA ASP A 162 -1.34 -8.16 17.39
C ASP A 162 -1.13 -6.82 16.69
N TRP A 163 -2.07 -6.47 15.81
CA TRP A 163 -2.06 -5.22 15.04
C TRP A 163 -2.20 -4.00 15.95
N ASN A 164 -3.11 -4.09 16.91
CA ASN A 164 -3.39 -3.00 17.84
C ASN A 164 -2.15 -2.65 18.66
N GLY A 165 -1.58 -3.63 19.34
CA GLY A 165 -0.40 -3.43 20.16
C GLY A 165 0.83 -3.01 19.36
N ALA A 166 1.00 -3.53 18.13
CA ALA A 166 2.11 -3.14 17.27
C ALA A 166 2.05 -1.64 16.91
N ILE A 167 0.88 -1.15 16.49
CA ILE A 167 0.73 0.25 16.09
C ILE A 167 0.80 1.17 17.30
N GLN A 168 0.17 0.81 18.43
CA GLN A 168 0.24 1.59 19.66
C GLN A 168 1.68 1.76 20.15
N ASP A 169 2.46 0.68 20.25
CA ASP A 169 3.86 0.74 20.69
C ASP A 169 4.74 1.52 19.71
N GLY A 170 4.54 1.31 18.40
CA GLY A 170 5.27 2.05 17.37
C GLY A 170 5.02 3.56 17.45
N VAL A 171 3.75 3.96 17.53
CA VAL A 171 3.35 5.37 17.65
C VAL A 171 3.88 5.99 18.95
N GLN A 172 3.80 5.26 20.07
CA GLN A 172 4.32 5.75 21.35
C GLN A 172 5.82 6.03 21.29
N GLU A 173 6.61 5.14 20.70
CA GLU A 173 8.06 5.33 20.54
C GLU A 173 8.38 6.48 19.59
N ILE A 174 7.62 6.63 18.49
CA ILE A 174 7.75 7.79 17.58
C ILE A 174 7.54 9.09 18.35
N ILE A 175 6.47 9.19 19.14
CA ILE A 175 6.18 10.37 19.97
C ILE A 175 7.32 10.67 20.94
N LEU A 176 7.87 9.65 21.61
CA LEU A 176 9.00 9.80 22.54
C LEU A 176 10.23 10.36 21.84
N LEU A 177 10.54 9.91 20.63
CA LEU A 177 11.68 10.41 19.86
C LEU A 177 11.47 11.83 19.35
N MET A 178 10.27 12.14 18.84
CA MET A 178 9.94 13.47 18.33
C MET A 178 9.92 14.55 19.42
N ASN A 179 9.71 14.16 20.68
CA ASN A 179 9.71 15.08 21.83
C ASN A 179 11.12 15.40 22.38
N LYS A 180 12.17 14.69 21.95
CA LYS A 180 13.55 14.99 22.32
C LYS A 180 14.08 16.20 21.56
#